data_bf475f621d0432e1ab5a3d40b8d9f9bc
#
_entry.id   bf475f621d0432e1ab5a3d40b8d9f9bc
#
_cell.length_a   1.000
_cell.length_b   1.000
_cell.length_c   1.000
_cell.angle_alpha   90.00
_cell.angle_beta   90.00
_cell.angle_gamma   90.00
#
_symmetry.space_group_name_H-M   'P 1'
#
loop_
_entity.id
_entity.type
_entity.pdbx_description
1 polymer ?
#
loop_
_entity_poly.entity_id
_entity_poly.type
_entity_poly.pdbx_seq_one_letter_code
_entity_poly.pdbx_strand_id
1 'polypeptide(L)'
;MEAMTTTTMPKITRDSLMTLEAYAKARKDFRAQVLEHKKPRAVHLGDHVTLLFEDELTIRYQIQEMLRIEKTFEESGIQDELDAYNPLVPDGRNFKATMMIEYEDVEERRKALAKLKGVEDRVWVQAEGCPKAWAIADEDLERENEEKTSSVHFLRFELTKEMADAL
;
A
#
# COMPACT_ATOMS: atom_id res chain seq x y z
N MET A 1 -1.82 -30.87 -20.42
CA MET A 1 -1.30 -30.20 -19.21
C MET A 1 -1.76 -28.74 -19.26
N GLU A 2 -2.74 -28.46 -18.47
CA GLU A 2 -3.28 -27.09 -18.43
C GLU A 2 -2.26 -26.15 -17.79
N ALA A 3 -1.90 -25.10 -18.54
CA ALA A 3 -1.12 -24.02 -17.99
C ALA A 3 -1.93 -23.41 -16.86
N MET A 4 -1.44 -23.51 -15.64
CA MET A 4 -2.02 -22.78 -14.53
C MET A 4 -1.89 -21.30 -14.83
N THR A 5 -2.98 -20.71 -15.29
CA THR A 5 -3.09 -19.27 -15.35
C THR A 5 -3.08 -18.77 -13.91
N THR A 6 -1.91 -18.36 -13.45
CA THR A 6 -1.81 -17.52 -12.28
C THR A 6 -2.52 -16.22 -12.62
N THR A 7 -3.68 -16.00 -12.02
CA THR A 7 -4.37 -14.73 -12.12
C THR A 7 -3.54 -13.71 -11.33
N THR A 8 -2.50 -13.20 -11.98
CA THR A 8 -1.81 -12.03 -11.45
C THR A 8 -2.70 -10.83 -11.63
N MET A 9 -2.91 -10.04 -10.58
CA MET A 9 -3.56 -8.75 -10.70
C MET A 9 -2.83 -7.94 -11.78
N PRO A 10 -3.55 -7.32 -12.73
CA PRO A 10 -2.90 -6.59 -13.79
C PRO A 10 -2.07 -5.44 -13.22
N LYS A 11 -0.83 -5.37 -13.64
CA LYS A 11 0.04 -4.25 -13.29
C LYS A 11 -0.48 -2.99 -13.95
N ILE A 12 -0.24 -1.87 -13.30
CA ILE A 12 -0.56 -0.55 -13.84
C ILE A 12 0.44 -0.25 -14.93
N THR A 13 -0.06 0.13 -16.10
CA THR A 13 0.77 0.50 -17.25
C THR A 13 0.54 1.97 -17.61
N ARG A 14 1.35 2.47 -18.53
CA ARG A 14 1.17 3.82 -19.06
C ARG A 14 -0.26 4.05 -19.57
N ASP A 15 -0.84 3.05 -20.23
CA ASP A 15 -2.19 3.13 -20.77
C ASP A 15 -3.29 3.18 -19.71
N SER A 16 -2.98 2.74 -18.47
CA SER A 16 -3.90 2.82 -17.33
C SER A 16 -4.03 4.24 -16.79
N LEU A 17 -3.09 5.12 -17.14
CA LEU A 17 -2.98 6.46 -16.57
C LEU A 17 -3.58 7.52 -17.47
N MET A 18 -4.17 8.51 -16.84
CA MET A 18 -4.63 9.73 -17.51
C MET A 18 -3.45 10.69 -17.70
N THR A 19 -3.54 11.52 -18.74
CA THR A 19 -2.63 12.67 -18.87
C THR A 19 -2.88 13.65 -17.72
N LEU A 20 -1.94 14.54 -17.45
CA LEU A 20 -2.11 15.56 -16.40
C LEU A 20 -3.34 16.42 -16.64
N GLU A 21 -3.60 16.78 -17.90
CA GLU A 21 -4.77 17.58 -18.26
C GLU A 21 -6.08 16.82 -18.02
N ALA A 22 -6.16 15.57 -18.49
CA ALA A 22 -7.33 14.72 -18.30
C ALA A 22 -7.57 14.46 -16.80
N TYR A 23 -6.51 14.21 -16.07
CA TYR A 23 -6.60 13.99 -14.63
C TYR A 23 -7.09 15.24 -13.89
N ALA A 24 -6.61 16.40 -14.25
CA ALA A 24 -7.06 17.65 -13.64
C ALA A 24 -8.58 17.83 -13.77
N LYS A 25 -9.14 17.44 -14.90
CA LYS A 25 -10.59 17.50 -15.14
C LYS A 25 -11.38 16.45 -14.38
N ALA A 26 -10.84 15.24 -14.28
CA ALA A 26 -11.51 14.07 -13.65
C ALA A 26 -11.25 13.98 -12.15
N ARG A 27 -10.26 14.66 -11.62
CA ARG A 27 -9.73 14.45 -10.27
C ARG A 27 -10.76 14.53 -9.17
N LYS A 28 -11.65 15.50 -9.19
CA LYS A 28 -12.65 15.70 -8.14
C LYS A 28 -13.52 14.45 -7.96
N ASP A 29 -14.08 13.95 -9.06
CA ASP A 29 -14.96 12.79 -9.03
C ASP A 29 -14.17 11.51 -8.79
N PHE A 30 -13.01 11.38 -9.40
CA PHE A 30 -12.13 10.22 -9.21
C PHE A 30 -11.66 10.12 -7.77
N ARG A 31 -11.25 11.24 -7.17
CA ARG A 31 -10.83 11.28 -5.76
C ARG A 31 -11.97 10.87 -4.83
N ALA A 32 -13.18 11.35 -5.08
CA ALA A 32 -14.35 10.97 -4.30
C ALA A 32 -14.61 9.46 -4.38
N GLN A 33 -14.52 8.88 -5.58
CA GLN A 33 -14.66 7.44 -5.81
C GLN A 33 -13.60 6.65 -5.02
N VAL A 34 -12.35 7.09 -5.08
CA VAL A 34 -11.24 6.42 -4.39
C VAL A 34 -11.42 6.49 -2.86
N LEU A 35 -11.85 7.62 -2.33
CA LEU A 35 -12.08 7.78 -0.89
C LEU A 35 -13.17 6.81 -0.39
N GLU A 36 -14.25 6.64 -1.15
CA GLU A 36 -15.27 5.64 -0.84
C GLU A 36 -14.73 4.21 -0.92
N HIS A 37 -13.94 3.93 -1.95
CA HIS A 37 -13.30 2.63 -2.14
C HIS A 37 -12.36 2.25 -1.00
N LYS A 38 -11.66 3.23 -0.41
CA LYS A 38 -10.73 3.01 0.68
C LYS A 38 -11.40 2.69 2.01
N LYS A 39 -12.64 3.10 2.23
CA LYS A 39 -13.32 2.94 3.53
C LYS A 39 -13.32 1.50 4.06
N PRO A 40 -13.77 0.49 3.28
CA PRO A 40 -13.77 -0.89 3.78
C PRO A 40 -12.37 -1.51 3.78
N ARG A 41 -11.37 -0.85 3.24
CA ARG A 41 -9.98 -1.34 3.15
C ARG A 41 -9.10 -0.81 4.27
N ALA A 42 -9.59 0.13 5.06
CA ALA A 42 -8.87 0.68 6.19
C ALA A 42 -9.21 -0.10 7.45
N VAL A 43 -8.18 -0.59 8.15
CA VAL A 43 -8.31 -1.32 9.41
C VAL A 43 -7.58 -0.53 10.49
N HIS A 44 -8.30 -0.14 11.53
CA HIS A 44 -7.72 0.59 12.65
C HIS A 44 -7.28 -0.38 13.75
N LEU A 45 -6.02 -0.30 14.14
CA LEU A 45 -5.43 -1.08 15.21
C LEU A 45 -5.17 -0.14 16.39
N GLY A 46 -6.16 -0.02 17.29
CA GLY A 46 -6.11 0.97 18.36
C GLY A 46 -6.33 2.39 17.82
N ASP A 47 -5.87 3.38 18.58
CA ASP A 47 -6.14 4.79 18.30
C ASP A 47 -5.18 5.42 17.29
N HIS A 48 -4.03 4.80 17.05
CA HIS A 48 -2.93 5.47 16.33
C HIS A 48 -2.40 4.72 15.12
N VAL A 49 -2.83 3.48 14.88
CA VAL A 49 -2.33 2.69 13.74
C VAL A 49 -3.46 2.37 12.79
N THR A 50 -3.23 2.66 11.53
CA THR A 50 -4.16 2.32 10.44
C THR A 50 -3.43 1.49 9.40
N LEU A 51 -4.02 0.36 9.01
CA LEU A 51 -3.59 -0.40 7.84
C LEU A 51 -4.55 -0.10 6.70
N LEU A 52 -4.01 0.37 5.58
CA LEU A 52 -4.77 0.48 4.35
C LEU A 52 -4.35 -0.64 3.42
N PHE A 53 -5.27 -1.55 3.12
CA PHE A 53 -5.03 -2.64 2.19
C PHE A 53 -5.13 -2.11 0.76
N GLU A 54 -4.00 -2.13 0.07
CA GLU A 54 -3.87 -1.55 -1.26
C GLU A 54 -4.40 -2.49 -2.35
N ASP A 55 -4.81 -1.91 -3.47
CA ASP A 55 -5.15 -2.63 -4.69
C ASP A 55 -4.77 -1.78 -5.92
N GLU A 56 -5.14 -2.26 -7.10
CA GLU A 56 -4.84 -1.53 -8.34
C GLU A 56 -5.36 -0.10 -8.31
N LEU A 57 -6.58 0.09 -7.86
CA LEU A 57 -7.22 1.42 -7.86
C LEU A 57 -6.52 2.38 -6.88
N THR A 58 -6.22 1.94 -5.66
CA THR A 58 -5.58 2.79 -4.66
C THR A 58 -4.16 3.19 -5.10
N ILE A 59 -3.42 2.26 -5.69
CA ILE A 59 -2.06 2.53 -6.17
C ILE A 59 -2.09 3.38 -7.43
N ARG A 60 -2.99 3.13 -8.36
CA ARG A 60 -3.16 3.97 -9.56
C ARG A 60 -3.49 5.42 -9.19
N TYR A 61 -4.35 5.61 -8.20
CA TYR A 61 -4.63 6.94 -7.65
C TYR A 61 -3.37 7.60 -7.10
N GLN A 62 -2.58 6.86 -6.33
CA GLN A 62 -1.33 7.37 -5.75
C GLN A 62 -0.35 7.82 -6.86
N ILE A 63 -0.21 7.03 -7.90
CA ILE A 63 0.63 7.39 -9.06
C ILE A 63 0.13 8.68 -9.70
N GLN A 64 -1.18 8.77 -9.95
CA GLN A 64 -1.77 9.99 -10.55
C GLN A 64 -1.54 11.23 -9.69
N GLU A 65 -1.66 11.10 -8.38
CA GLU A 65 -1.40 12.21 -7.46
C GLU A 65 0.06 12.62 -7.45
N MET A 66 0.98 11.67 -7.51
CA MET A 66 2.42 11.97 -7.57
C MET A 66 2.79 12.68 -8.88
N LEU A 67 2.28 12.18 -10.00
CA LEU A 67 2.51 12.84 -11.29
C LEU A 67 1.96 14.27 -11.31
N ARG A 68 0.82 14.47 -10.68
CA ARG A 68 0.19 15.78 -10.56
C ARG A 68 1.04 16.73 -9.71
N ILE A 69 1.45 16.30 -8.54
CA ILE A 69 2.22 17.13 -7.59
C ILE A 69 3.58 17.51 -8.18
N GLU A 70 4.25 16.55 -8.81
CA GLU A 70 5.56 16.74 -9.41
C GLU A 70 5.51 17.31 -10.82
N LYS A 71 4.30 17.46 -11.38
CA LYS A 71 4.06 17.94 -12.76
C LYS A 71 4.84 17.11 -13.78
N THR A 72 4.87 15.80 -13.58
CA THR A 72 5.61 14.86 -14.42
C THR A 72 4.79 14.49 -15.65
N PHE A 73 5.27 14.80 -16.83
CA PHE A 73 4.61 14.49 -18.10
C PHE A 73 5.52 13.72 -19.07
N GLU A 74 6.81 13.64 -18.78
CA GLU A 74 7.77 12.90 -19.60
C GLU A 74 7.65 11.38 -19.36
N GLU A 75 7.75 10.60 -20.43
CA GLU A 75 7.58 9.14 -20.35
C GLU A 75 8.55 8.47 -19.38
N SER A 76 9.80 8.95 -19.33
CA SER A 76 10.79 8.40 -18.37
C SER A 76 10.39 8.61 -16.92
N GLY A 77 9.89 9.81 -16.59
CA GLY A 77 9.42 10.10 -15.23
C GLY A 77 8.15 9.34 -14.87
N ILE A 78 7.25 9.15 -15.82
CA ILE A 78 6.05 8.35 -15.64
C ILE A 78 6.43 6.88 -15.38
N GLN A 79 7.38 6.36 -16.15
CA GLN A 79 7.86 4.99 -15.97
C GLN A 79 8.53 4.79 -14.61
N ASP A 80 9.28 5.78 -14.14
CA ASP A 80 9.91 5.73 -12.81
C ASP A 80 8.86 5.60 -11.70
N GLU A 81 7.74 6.33 -11.80
CA GLU A 81 6.66 6.21 -10.84
C GLU A 81 5.97 4.85 -10.94
N LEU A 82 5.75 4.35 -12.14
CA LEU A 82 5.19 3.01 -12.34
C LEU A 82 6.09 1.94 -11.73
N ASP A 83 7.38 2.03 -11.93
CA ASP A 83 8.35 1.06 -11.39
C ASP A 83 8.41 1.12 -9.86
N ALA A 84 8.25 2.31 -9.28
CA ALA A 84 8.26 2.49 -7.84
C ALA A 84 7.00 1.96 -7.15
N TYR A 85 5.84 2.16 -7.77
CA TYR A 85 4.55 1.86 -7.12
C TYR A 85 3.94 0.51 -7.49
N ASN A 86 4.23 -0.05 -8.67
CA ASN A 86 3.71 -1.37 -9.07
C ASN A 86 4.01 -2.49 -8.07
N PRO A 87 5.18 -2.53 -7.40
CA PRO A 87 5.42 -3.55 -6.37
C PRO A 87 4.43 -3.52 -5.20
N LEU A 88 3.68 -2.43 -5.02
CA LEU A 88 2.69 -2.29 -3.96
C LEU A 88 1.30 -2.82 -4.36
N VAL A 89 1.12 -3.26 -5.60
CA VAL A 89 -0.11 -3.90 -6.07
C VAL A 89 -0.07 -5.38 -5.72
N PRO A 90 -1.11 -5.93 -5.04
CA PRO A 90 -1.12 -7.35 -4.72
C PRO A 90 -1.24 -8.22 -5.98
N ASP A 91 -0.72 -9.44 -5.90
CA ASP A 91 -0.67 -10.37 -7.04
C ASP A 91 -1.79 -11.42 -7.04
N GLY A 92 -2.71 -11.36 -6.09
CA GLY A 92 -3.79 -12.33 -5.94
C GLY A 92 -3.50 -13.42 -4.90
N ARG A 93 -2.27 -13.52 -4.42
CA ARG A 93 -1.85 -14.49 -3.38
C ARG A 93 -1.30 -13.82 -2.14
N ASN A 94 -1.37 -12.52 -2.09
CA ASN A 94 -0.88 -11.74 -0.95
C ASN A 94 -1.80 -10.56 -0.69
N PHE A 95 -1.62 -9.97 0.48
CA PHE A 95 -2.11 -8.64 0.77
C PHE A 95 -0.93 -7.68 0.79
N LYS A 96 -1.15 -6.50 0.28
CA LYS A 96 -0.22 -5.36 0.38
C LYS A 96 -0.92 -4.30 1.20
N ALA A 97 -0.26 -3.77 2.20
CA ALA A 97 -0.85 -2.75 3.07
C ALA A 97 0.13 -1.63 3.35
N THR A 98 -0.39 -0.43 3.43
CA THR A 98 0.35 0.71 3.95
C THR A 98 -0.05 0.87 5.41
N MET A 99 0.92 0.78 6.31
CA MET A 99 0.71 1.00 7.73
C MET A 99 1.09 2.43 8.07
N MET A 100 0.17 3.14 8.69
CA MET A 100 0.36 4.53 9.13
C MET A 100 0.25 4.60 10.64
N ILE A 101 1.25 5.23 11.27
CA ILE A 101 1.26 5.49 12.71
C ILE A 101 0.97 6.98 12.88
N GLU A 102 -0.19 7.31 13.43
CA GLU A 102 -0.73 8.67 13.43
C GLU A 102 -0.85 9.23 14.84
N TYR A 103 -0.13 10.31 15.09
CA TYR A 103 -0.21 11.12 16.31
C TYR A 103 -0.30 12.59 15.90
N GLU A 104 -1.26 13.31 16.45
CA GLU A 104 -1.44 14.74 16.14
C GLU A 104 -0.31 15.59 16.74
N ASP A 105 0.09 15.29 17.96
CA ASP A 105 1.18 16.03 18.63
C ASP A 105 2.55 15.50 18.21
N VAL A 106 3.44 16.41 17.81
CA VAL A 106 4.79 16.08 17.30
C VAL A 106 5.62 15.37 18.37
N GLU A 107 5.56 15.83 19.64
CA GLU A 107 6.32 15.23 20.73
C GLU A 107 5.82 13.84 21.11
N GLU A 108 4.50 13.66 21.13
CA GLU A 108 3.91 12.34 21.37
C GLU A 108 4.29 11.38 20.26
N ARG A 109 4.26 11.84 19.00
CA ARG A 109 4.65 11.04 17.84
C ARG A 109 6.10 10.61 17.95
N ARG A 110 7.00 11.53 18.28
CA ARG A 110 8.43 11.23 18.42
C ARG A 110 8.67 10.16 19.48
N LYS A 111 8.03 10.30 20.63
CA LYS A 111 8.15 9.33 21.73
C LYS A 111 7.58 7.97 21.36
N ALA A 112 6.43 7.95 20.70
CA ALA A 112 5.78 6.73 20.26
C ALA A 112 6.62 5.99 19.22
N LEU A 113 7.16 6.69 18.23
CA LEU A 113 8.00 6.08 17.19
C LEU A 113 9.29 5.50 17.76
N ALA A 114 9.83 6.10 18.81
CA ALA A 114 10.98 5.54 19.53
C ALA A 114 10.63 4.23 20.25
N LYS A 115 9.44 4.14 20.84
CA LYS A 115 8.97 2.93 21.54
C LYS A 115 8.52 1.83 20.59
N LEU A 116 8.09 2.19 19.39
CA LEU A 116 7.52 1.26 18.42
C LEU A 116 8.54 0.68 17.44
N LYS A 117 9.84 0.83 17.71
CA LYS A 117 10.86 0.21 16.89
C LYS A 117 10.59 -1.28 16.71
N GLY A 118 10.64 -1.76 15.46
CA GLY A 118 10.38 -3.16 15.13
C GLY A 118 8.90 -3.51 14.99
N VAL A 119 7.99 -2.55 15.17
CA VAL A 119 6.55 -2.82 15.09
C VAL A 119 6.15 -3.35 13.71
N GLU A 120 6.81 -2.88 12.66
CA GLU A 120 6.56 -3.30 11.28
C GLU A 120 6.78 -4.80 11.06
N ASP A 121 7.61 -5.43 11.88
CA ASP A 121 7.89 -6.87 11.81
C ASP A 121 6.98 -7.70 12.73
N ARG A 122 6.08 -7.05 13.45
CA ARG A 122 5.21 -7.70 14.44
C ARG A 122 3.72 -7.67 14.07
N VAL A 123 3.42 -7.29 12.84
CA VAL A 123 2.05 -7.27 12.33
C VAL A 123 1.78 -8.58 11.59
N TRP A 124 0.59 -9.13 11.78
CA TRP A 124 0.21 -10.39 11.15
C TRP A 124 -1.26 -10.38 10.77
N VAL A 125 -1.60 -11.20 9.79
CA VAL A 125 -2.99 -11.51 9.43
C VAL A 125 -3.20 -13.01 9.62
N GLN A 126 -4.43 -13.40 9.91
CA GLN A 126 -4.75 -14.81 10.14
C GLN A 126 -6.15 -15.11 9.63
N ALA A 127 -6.23 -16.09 8.73
CA ALA A 127 -7.51 -16.68 8.35
C ALA A 127 -7.90 -17.71 9.41
N GLU A 128 -9.19 -17.85 9.68
CA GLU A 128 -9.69 -18.78 10.67
C GLU A 128 -9.21 -20.20 10.37
N GLY A 129 -8.64 -20.86 11.38
CA GLY A 129 -8.11 -22.22 11.26
C GLY A 129 -6.75 -22.32 10.59
N CYS A 130 -6.13 -21.21 10.22
CA CYS A 130 -4.82 -21.18 9.55
C CYS A 130 -3.75 -20.56 10.45
N PRO A 131 -2.46 -20.82 10.17
CA PRO A 131 -1.37 -20.12 10.84
C PRO A 131 -1.36 -18.63 10.52
N LYS A 132 -0.70 -17.85 11.37
CA LYS A 132 -0.48 -16.42 11.13
C LYS A 132 0.44 -16.20 9.93
N ALA A 133 0.09 -15.24 9.08
CA ALA A 133 0.97 -14.74 8.04
C ALA A 133 1.60 -13.45 8.56
N TRP A 134 2.89 -13.47 8.80
CA TRP A 134 3.62 -12.31 9.33
C TRP A 134 3.97 -11.34 8.21
N ALA A 135 3.92 -10.05 8.52
CA ALA A 135 4.27 -9.00 7.59
C ALA A 135 5.74 -9.10 7.18
N ILE A 136 5.99 -8.91 5.89
CA ILE A 136 7.31 -8.65 5.34
C ILE A 136 7.33 -7.15 5.07
N ALA A 137 8.15 -6.42 5.81
CA ALA A 137 8.09 -4.97 5.85
C ALA A 137 9.19 -4.33 5.00
N ASP A 138 8.84 -3.22 4.34
CA ASP A 138 9.78 -2.27 3.77
C ASP A 138 10.86 -2.89 2.88
N GLU A 139 10.43 -3.73 1.94
CA GLU A 139 11.34 -4.45 1.05
C GLU A 139 12.11 -3.53 0.08
N ASP A 140 11.62 -2.31 -0.12
CA ASP A 140 12.23 -1.32 -1.00
C ASP A 140 13.39 -0.56 -0.33
N LEU A 141 13.21 -0.18 0.95
CA LEU A 141 14.23 0.50 1.73
C LEU A 141 13.91 0.40 3.22
N GLU A 142 14.93 0.49 4.04
CA GLU A 142 14.78 0.47 5.49
C GLU A 142 14.15 1.78 5.98
N ARG A 143 13.13 1.66 6.87
CA ARG A 143 12.41 2.80 7.43
C ARG A 143 12.54 2.87 8.96
N GLU A 144 13.64 2.38 9.48
CA GLU A 144 13.94 2.40 10.90
C GLU A 144 15.41 2.76 11.11
N ASN A 145 15.70 3.49 12.17
CA ASN A 145 17.06 3.78 12.59
C ASN A 145 17.25 3.39 14.07
N GLU A 146 18.39 3.71 14.67
CA GLU A 146 18.72 3.34 16.05
C GLU A 146 17.80 4.02 17.08
N GLU A 147 17.21 5.15 16.73
CA GLU A 147 16.39 5.96 17.64
C GLU A 147 14.90 5.68 17.53
N LYS A 148 14.38 5.52 16.31
CA LYS A 148 12.94 5.41 16.05
C LYS A 148 12.64 4.67 14.77
N THR A 149 11.38 4.18 14.66
CA THR A 149 10.81 3.69 13.41
C THR A 149 10.15 4.84 12.65
N SER A 150 9.83 4.63 11.38
CA SER A 150 9.07 5.58 10.56
C SER A 150 7.58 5.55 10.92
N SER A 151 6.86 6.62 10.58
CA SER A 151 5.40 6.66 10.73
C SER A 151 4.66 5.97 9.58
N VAL A 152 5.36 5.61 8.51
CA VAL A 152 4.77 4.89 7.36
C VAL A 152 5.62 3.69 7.01
N HIS A 153 4.98 2.54 6.86
CA HIS A 153 5.62 1.28 6.46
C HIS A 153 4.79 0.60 5.39
N PHE A 154 5.45 -0.08 4.46
CA PHE A 154 4.79 -0.90 3.45
C PHE A 154 4.94 -2.37 3.80
N LEU A 155 3.82 -3.07 3.93
CA LEU A 155 3.76 -4.44 4.41
C LEU A 155 3.25 -5.38 3.32
N ARG A 156 3.82 -6.58 3.27
CA ARG A 156 3.34 -7.67 2.42
C ARG A 156 3.03 -8.88 3.30
N PHE A 157 1.85 -9.44 3.10
CA PHE A 157 1.41 -10.66 3.78
C PHE A 157 1.22 -11.75 2.75
N GLU A 158 2.14 -12.71 2.69
CA GLU A 158 2.02 -13.84 1.77
C GLU A 158 1.03 -14.86 2.32
N LEU A 159 0.13 -15.29 1.45
CA LEU A 159 -0.91 -16.26 1.80
C LEU A 159 -0.63 -17.59 1.14
N THR A 160 -0.76 -18.67 1.91
CA THR A 160 -0.79 -20.01 1.35
C THR A 160 -2.13 -20.20 0.64
N LYS A 161 -2.23 -21.21 -0.21
CA LYS A 161 -3.49 -21.55 -0.87
C LYS A 161 -4.61 -21.79 0.16
N GLU A 162 -4.30 -22.49 1.25
CA GLU A 162 -5.25 -22.76 2.33
C GLU A 162 -5.77 -21.47 2.98
N MET A 163 -4.88 -20.52 3.24
CA MET A 163 -5.25 -19.22 3.79
C MET A 163 -6.13 -18.44 2.83
N ALA A 164 -5.79 -18.41 1.54
CA ALA A 164 -6.54 -17.71 0.52
C ALA A 164 -7.94 -18.31 0.35
N ASP A 165 -8.06 -19.63 0.40
CA ASP A 165 -9.34 -20.33 0.27
C ASP A 165 -10.24 -20.11 1.50
N ALA A 166 -9.65 -19.86 2.68
CA ALA A 166 -10.39 -19.65 3.93
C ALA A 166 -10.92 -18.21 4.09
N LEU A 167 -10.49 -17.29 3.24
CA LEU A 167 -10.88 -15.87 3.33
C LEU A 167 -12.14 -15.52 2.50
#